data_455ebdf2e6f3e6394243bd9b1baa6e8d
#
_entry.id   455ebdf2e6f3e6394243bd9b1baa6e8d
#
_cell.length_a   1.000
_cell.length_b   1.000
_cell.length_c   1.000
_cell.angle_alpha   90.00
_cell.angle_beta   90.00
_cell.angle_gamma   90.00
#
_symmetry.space_group_name_H-M   'P 1'
#
loop_
_entity.id
_entity.type
_entity.pdbx_description
1 polymer ?
#
loop_
_entity_poly.entity_id
_entity_poly.type
_entity_poly.pdbx_seq_one_letter_code
_entity_poly.pdbx_strand_id
1 'polypeptide(L)'
;MKGEKLLIRPATEEDYDAIADLLNRIFPPVEVEKRKKLWRWRHDQNPAVNDKTPPFLIAEKSGKLVGVHGLVAMLFTVREDILTGVCSCDYAVEPDARSAGMKLKLAAFSKDISPLHISTSANRAANKITLALGGKELETGKLRLMNILKYHGLIHSRLKDKISSGPAKVVSILGGTFFKMHSALRGIPGKDKMASGYEMNPVSMFGERHDDFWNEISADYDICVIRNSRYLNWRYIQYPFGKIQTWELLHEKKVRGLLAVHHSIDEDSLKFTAVLETLVGRNDQQALDILLNHAVKSAIKNGSHYITADPHDPQNPEYYRRLGFRIRTSEYSPFTYKNNSEIDDSFFDDERRWYFSLGDGDICYYFE
;
A
#
# COMPACT_ATOMS: atom_id res chain seq x y z
N MET A 1 17.58 -24.65 34.85
CA MET A 1 17.28 -23.24 34.56
C MET A 1 15.79 -23.16 34.27
N LYS A 2 15.00 -22.45 35.11
CA LYS A 2 13.60 -22.17 34.80
C LYS A 2 13.58 -21.32 33.54
N GLY A 3 13.04 -21.84 32.43
CA GLY A 3 12.90 -21.10 31.19
C GLY A 3 12.14 -19.79 31.45
N GLU A 4 12.74 -18.67 31.07
CA GLU A 4 12.12 -17.36 31.17
C GLU A 4 10.77 -17.38 30.45
N LYS A 5 9.69 -17.06 31.15
CA LYS A 5 8.34 -17.13 30.64
C LYS A 5 8.12 -15.99 29.63
N LEU A 6 7.86 -16.34 28.38
CA LEU A 6 7.40 -15.40 27.37
C LEU A 6 5.91 -15.13 27.54
N LEU A 7 5.52 -13.87 27.67
CA LEU A 7 4.14 -13.40 27.74
C LEU A 7 3.79 -12.71 26.42
N ILE A 8 2.65 -13.07 25.83
CA ILE A 8 2.03 -12.34 24.70
C ILE A 8 0.75 -11.69 25.23
N ARG A 9 0.58 -10.40 24.99
CA ARG A 9 -0.62 -9.66 25.41
C ARG A 9 -0.93 -8.49 24.48
N PRO A 10 -2.16 -7.97 24.46
CA PRO A 10 -2.46 -6.65 23.92
C PRO A 10 -1.60 -5.57 24.60
N ALA A 11 -1.19 -4.58 23.82
CA ALA A 11 -0.55 -3.39 24.35
C ALA A 11 -1.57 -2.44 24.97
N THR A 12 -1.12 -1.68 25.95
CA THR A 12 -1.82 -0.51 26.49
C THR A 12 -1.11 0.77 26.04
N GLU A 13 -1.69 1.93 26.28
CA GLU A 13 -1.03 3.21 25.95
C GLU A 13 0.31 3.39 26.68
N GLU A 14 0.45 2.80 27.87
CA GLU A 14 1.70 2.83 28.65
C GLU A 14 2.86 2.12 27.95
N ASP A 15 2.58 1.20 27.03
CA ASP A 15 3.58 0.46 26.25
C ASP A 15 4.10 1.25 25.05
N TYR A 16 3.44 2.33 24.62
CA TYR A 16 3.71 3.00 23.34
C TYR A 16 5.13 3.55 23.24
N ASP A 17 5.69 4.09 24.29
CA ASP A 17 7.09 4.56 24.31
C ASP A 17 8.08 3.40 24.13
N ALA A 18 7.85 2.29 24.85
CA ALA A 18 8.66 1.08 24.72
C ALA A 18 8.54 0.44 23.33
N ILE A 19 7.34 0.47 22.73
CA ILE A 19 7.13 0.02 21.35
C ILE A 19 7.89 0.90 20.37
N ALA A 20 7.82 2.23 20.52
CA ALA A 20 8.55 3.17 19.66
C ALA A 20 10.06 2.96 19.73
N ASP A 21 10.58 2.75 20.94
CA ASP A 21 11.99 2.47 21.16
C ASP A 21 12.43 1.14 20.52
N LEU A 22 11.63 0.09 20.64
CA LEU A 22 11.89 -1.19 19.97
C LEU A 22 11.93 -1.02 18.45
N LEU A 23 10.94 -0.35 17.88
CA LEU A 23 10.86 -0.10 16.44
C LEU A 23 12.04 0.74 15.94
N ASN A 24 12.49 1.74 16.72
CA ASN A 24 13.63 2.59 16.37
C ASN A 24 15.00 1.88 16.48
N ARG A 25 15.07 0.75 17.19
CA ARG A 25 16.27 -0.11 17.21
C ARG A 25 16.34 -1.03 15.98
N ILE A 26 15.19 -1.39 15.42
CA ILE A 26 15.09 -2.41 14.35
C ILE A 26 14.93 -1.78 12.97
N PHE A 27 14.22 -0.68 12.88
CA PHE A 27 13.95 0.09 11.66
C PHE A 27 14.65 1.45 11.71
N PRO A 28 14.76 2.16 10.58
CA PRO A 28 15.21 3.53 10.57
C PRO A 28 14.48 4.36 11.63
N PRO A 29 15.20 5.14 12.44
CA PRO A 29 14.61 5.84 13.58
C PRO A 29 13.66 6.93 13.11
N VAL A 30 12.52 7.01 13.81
CA VAL A 30 11.49 8.03 13.62
C VAL A 30 11.18 8.65 14.97
N GLU A 31 10.94 9.94 15.01
CA GLU A 31 10.54 10.64 16.26
C GLU A 31 9.32 9.95 16.89
N VAL A 32 9.38 9.75 18.22
CA VAL A 32 8.34 9.04 18.98
C VAL A 32 6.97 9.70 18.79
N GLU A 33 6.90 11.03 18.86
CA GLU A 33 5.65 11.77 18.69
C GLU A 33 5.08 11.64 17.26
N LYS A 34 5.95 11.53 16.26
CA LYS A 34 5.54 11.26 14.88
C LYS A 34 4.93 9.85 14.76
N ARG A 35 5.53 8.83 15.40
CA ARG A 35 4.94 7.49 15.49
C ARG A 35 3.59 7.49 16.18
N LYS A 36 3.49 8.13 17.36
CA LYS A 36 2.23 8.24 18.11
C LYS A 36 1.13 8.95 17.31
N LYS A 37 1.49 9.99 16.55
CA LYS A 37 0.55 10.68 15.65
C LYS A 37 0.03 9.74 14.56
N LEU A 38 0.92 8.91 13.96
CA LEU A 38 0.56 7.90 12.98
C LEU A 38 -0.36 6.84 13.60
N TRP A 39 -0.05 6.36 14.82
CA TRP A 39 -0.83 5.34 15.51
C TRP A 39 -2.23 5.84 15.88
N ARG A 40 -2.36 7.09 16.38
CA ARG A 40 -3.68 7.71 16.62
C ARG A 40 -4.53 7.74 15.35
N TRP A 41 -3.96 8.15 14.23
CA TRP A 41 -4.69 8.12 12.96
C TRP A 41 -5.06 6.69 12.54
N ARG A 42 -4.12 5.75 12.66
CA ARG A 42 -4.25 4.37 12.18
C ARG A 42 -5.21 3.54 13.03
N HIS A 43 -5.24 3.78 14.33
CA HIS A 43 -5.98 2.96 15.28
C HIS A 43 -7.20 3.69 15.87
N ASP A 44 -7.05 4.93 16.35
CA ASP A 44 -8.14 5.62 17.06
C ASP A 44 -9.14 6.28 16.10
N GLN A 45 -8.64 6.86 14.99
CA GLN A 45 -9.45 7.57 14.00
C GLN A 45 -9.94 6.67 12.85
N ASN A 46 -9.51 5.43 12.82
CA ASN A 46 -9.85 4.46 11.79
C ASN A 46 -11.33 4.05 11.90
N PRO A 47 -12.12 4.19 10.82
CA PRO A 47 -13.55 3.86 10.84
C PRO A 47 -13.87 2.37 11.04
N ALA A 48 -12.89 1.47 10.89
CA ALA A 48 -13.04 0.04 11.07
C ALA A 48 -12.68 -0.44 12.49
N VAL A 49 -12.26 0.45 13.39
CA VAL A 49 -11.92 0.10 14.78
C VAL A 49 -13.07 -0.62 15.47
N ASN A 50 -12.73 -1.66 16.22
CA ASN A 50 -13.65 -2.46 16.99
C ASN A 50 -12.95 -2.99 18.27
N ASP A 51 -13.72 -3.41 19.27
CA ASP A 51 -13.21 -3.85 20.57
C ASP A 51 -12.41 -5.16 20.53
N LYS A 52 -12.47 -5.93 19.44
CA LYS A 52 -11.78 -7.22 19.30
C LYS A 52 -10.36 -7.10 18.79
N THR A 53 -10.07 -6.04 18.02
CA THR A 53 -8.77 -5.87 17.36
C THR A 53 -7.90 -4.91 18.16
N PRO A 54 -6.92 -5.40 18.96
CA PRO A 54 -6.00 -4.52 19.65
C PRO A 54 -5.09 -3.80 18.64
N PRO A 55 -4.69 -2.54 18.88
CA PRO A 55 -3.74 -1.81 18.03
C PRO A 55 -2.42 -2.55 17.85
N PHE A 56 -1.94 -3.14 18.94
CA PHE A 56 -0.69 -3.92 18.97
C PHE A 56 -0.85 -5.15 19.87
N LEU A 57 -0.17 -6.23 19.45
CA LEU A 57 0.22 -7.32 20.33
C LEU A 57 1.70 -7.16 20.67
N ILE A 58 2.06 -7.39 21.93
CA ILE A 58 3.45 -7.33 22.37
C ILE A 58 3.91 -8.65 22.99
N ALA A 59 5.21 -8.88 22.86
CA ALA A 59 5.89 -10.00 23.47
C ALA A 59 6.83 -9.49 24.55
N GLU A 60 6.66 -9.97 25.78
CA GLU A 60 7.51 -9.65 26.93
C GLU A 60 8.27 -10.88 27.39
N LYS A 61 9.53 -10.68 27.72
CA LYS A 61 10.41 -11.67 28.33
C LYS A 61 11.08 -11.06 29.55
N SER A 62 10.84 -11.65 30.74
CA SER A 62 11.37 -11.14 32.01
C SER A 62 11.06 -9.65 32.26
N GLY A 63 9.83 -9.21 31.91
CA GLY A 63 9.39 -7.83 32.08
C GLY A 63 9.95 -6.83 31.06
N LYS A 64 10.70 -7.30 30.04
CA LYS A 64 11.20 -6.47 28.96
C LYS A 64 10.44 -6.75 27.67
N LEU A 65 10.02 -5.70 26.97
CA LEU A 65 9.41 -5.79 25.66
C LEU A 65 10.46 -6.24 24.64
N VAL A 66 10.21 -7.38 23.98
CA VAL A 66 11.12 -8.00 23.01
C VAL A 66 10.50 -8.20 21.63
N GLY A 67 9.22 -7.89 21.47
CA GLY A 67 8.57 -7.97 20.16
C GLY A 67 7.26 -7.19 20.14
N VAL A 68 6.87 -6.75 18.95
CA VAL A 68 5.63 -6.04 18.65
C VAL A 68 5.05 -6.48 17.31
N HIS A 69 3.74 -6.47 17.20
CA HIS A 69 3.00 -6.70 15.98
C HIS A 69 1.80 -5.74 15.94
N GLY A 70 1.83 -4.77 15.07
CA GLY A 70 0.73 -3.82 14.84
C GLY A 70 -0.37 -4.42 13.97
N LEU A 71 -1.63 -4.11 14.28
CA LEU A 71 -2.83 -4.62 13.65
C LEU A 71 -3.75 -3.46 13.28
N VAL A 72 -3.91 -3.18 12.01
CA VAL A 72 -4.83 -2.14 11.52
C VAL A 72 -6.16 -2.79 11.19
N ALA A 73 -7.22 -2.42 11.90
CA ALA A 73 -8.57 -2.91 11.61
C ALA A 73 -9.02 -2.48 10.21
N MET A 74 -9.71 -3.38 9.51
CA MET A 74 -10.24 -3.16 8.16
C MET A 74 -11.63 -3.77 8.01
N LEU A 75 -12.43 -3.23 7.10
CA LEU A 75 -13.68 -3.84 6.67
C LEU A 75 -13.54 -4.28 5.22
N PHE A 76 -13.83 -5.54 4.96
CA PHE A 76 -13.79 -6.12 3.63
C PHE A 76 -15.21 -6.40 3.14
N THR A 77 -15.46 -6.15 1.87
CA THR A 77 -16.53 -6.83 1.15
C THR A 77 -15.99 -8.20 0.76
N VAL A 78 -16.70 -9.27 1.11
CA VAL A 78 -16.42 -10.64 0.68
C VAL A 78 -17.72 -11.22 0.15
N ARG A 79 -17.85 -11.32 -1.17
CA ARG A 79 -19.15 -11.52 -1.85
C ARG A 79 -20.11 -10.38 -1.51
N GLU A 80 -21.27 -10.73 -0.93
CA GLU A 80 -22.30 -9.77 -0.48
C GLU A 80 -22.17 -9.41 1.02
N ASP A 81 -21.24 -10.07 1.74
CA ASP A 81 -21.06 -9.90 3.18
C ASP A 81 -19.97 -8.89 3.51
N ILE A 82 -20.09 -8.29 4.68
CA ILE A 82 -19.04 -7.47 5.29
C ILE A 82 -18.26 -8.32 6.29
N LEU A 83 -16.99 -8.51 6.04
CA LEU A 83 -16.08 -9.23 6.91
C LEU A 83 -15.11 -8.26 7.58
N THR A 84 -15.00 -8.33 8.90
CA THR A 84 -13.92 -7.63 9.61
C THR A 84 -12.59 -8.28 9.28
N GLY A 85 -11.55 -7.48 9.16
CA GLY A 85 -10.21 -7.97 8.90
C GLY A 85 -9.16 -7.10 9.55
N VAL A 86 -7.90 -7.50 9.42
CA VAL A 86 -6.75 -6.70 9.87
C VAL A 86 -5.64 -6.71 8.83
N CYS A 87 -4.95 -5.58 8.72
CA CYS A 87 -3.67 -5.49 8.01
C CYS A 87 -2.53 -5.49 9.04
N SER A 88 -1.60 -6.43 8.90
CA SER A 88 -0.38 -6.50 9.73
C SER A 88 0.56 -5.34 9.40
N CYS A 89 1.09 -4.69 10.43
CA CYS A 89 2.11 -3.63 10.30
C CYS A 89 3.08 -3.68 11.49
N ASP A 90 4.12 -2.86 11.48
CA ASP A 90 5.05 -2.67 12.61
C ASP A 90 5.50 -3.98 13.28
N TYR A 91 5.72 -5.04 12.49
CA TYR A 91 6.18 -6.32 13.04
C TYR A 91 7.68 -6.31 13.27
N ALA A 92 8.08 -6.32 14.54
CA ALA A 92 9.46 -6.27 14.95
C ALA A 92 9.72 -7.18 16.16
N VAL A 93 10.89 -7.83 16.19
CA VAL A 93 11.34 -8.71 17.27
C VAL A 93 12.83 -8.54 17.47
N GLU A 94 13.28 -8.41 18.73
CA GLU A 94 14.69 -8.36 19.06
C GLU A 94 15.45 -9.56 18.50
N PRO A 95 16.69 -9.37 17.99
CA PRO A 95 17.46 -10.44 17.35
C PRO A 95 17.73 -11.67 18.25
N ASP A 96 17.84 -11.47 19.54
CA ASP A 96 18.05 -12.51 20.56
C ASP A 96 16.75 -13.19 21.02
N ALA A 97 15.59 -12.65 20.63
CA ALA A 97 14.27 -13.16 21.00
C ALA A 97 13.46 -13.68 19.80
N ARG A 98 14.12 -14.11 18.72
CA ARG A 98 13.44 -14.53 17.46
C ARG A 98 12.34 -15.57 17.63
N SER A 99 12.44 -16.45 18.62
CA SER A 99 11.40 -17.43 18.93
C SER A 99 10.07 -16.78 19.39
N ALA A 100 10.12 -15.55 19.92
CA ALA A 100 8.93 -14.78 20.29
C ALA A 100 8.12 -14.36 19.04
N GLY A 101 8.79 -14.13 17.92
CA GLY A 101 8.14 -13.68 16.70
C GLY A 101 7.08 -14.64 16.17
N MET A 102 7.39 -15.96 16.13
CA MET A 102 6.40 -16.94 15.71
C MET A 102 5.19 -16.97 16.63
N LYS A 103 5.39 -16.91 17.95
CA LYS A 103 4.30 -16.92 18.93
C LYS A 103 3.46 -15.64 18.84
N LEU A 104 4.12 -14.49 18.66
CA LEU A 104 3.46 -13.20 18.47
C LEU A 104 2.57 -13.20 17.22
N LYS A 105 3.09 -13.72 16.11
CA LYS A 105 2.33 -13.81 14.86
C LYS A 105 1.21 -14.85 14.94
N LEU A 106 1.43 -15.97 15.63
CA LEU A 106 0.39 -16.97 15.89
C LEU A 106 -0.76 -16.38 16.71
N ALA A 107 -0.45 -15.58 17.74
CA ALA A 107 -1.47 -14.89 18.52
C ALA A 107 -2.26 -13.88 17.66
N ALA A 108 -1.56 -13.12 16.80
CA ALA A 108 -2.20 -12.22 15.87
C ALA A 108 -3.14 -12.92 14.89
N PHE A 109 -2.80 -14.13 14.46
CA PHE A 109 -3.60 -14.94 13.54
C PHE A 109 -4.75 -15.71 14.23
N SER A 110 -5.06 -15.39 15.49
CA SER A 110 -6.23 -15.95 16.15
C SER A 110 -7.52 -15.45 15.48
N LYS A 111 -8.49 -16.36 15.33
CA LYS A 111 -9.85 -16.01 14.87
C LYS A 111 -10.56 -15.03 15.82
N ASP A 112 -10.14 -15.01 17.09
CA ASP A 112 -10.69 -14.08 18.10
C ASP A 112 -10.26 -12.63 17.83
N ILE A 113 -9.12 -12.45 17.16
CA ILE A 113 -8.63 -11.13 16.71
C ILE A 113 -9.36 -10.71 15.43
N SER A 114 -9.37 -11.58 14.43
CA SER A 114 -10.00 -11.27 13.14
C SER A 114 -10.22 -12.51 12.27
N PRO A 115 -11.35 -12.59 11.56
CA PRO A 115 -11.58 -13.65 10.57
C PRO A 115 -10.69 -13.56 9.32
N LEU A 116 -10.16 -12.37 8.97
CA LEU A 116 -9.29 -12.20 7.81
C LEU A 116 -8.06 -11.34 8.15
N HIS A 117 -6.87 -11.89 7.91
CA HIS A 117 -5.61 -11.17 8.04
C HIS A 117 -4.98 -10.96 6.68
N ILE A 118 -4.48 -9.74 6.44
CA ILE A 118 -3.63 -9.43 5.29
C ILE A 118 -2.29 -8.86 5.74
N SER A 119 -1.29 -8.95 4.88
CA SER A 119 -0.02 -8.25 5.00
C SER A 119 0.47 -7.85 3.62
N THR A 120 0.91 -6.61 3.47
CA THR A 120 1.29 -6.02 2.17
C THR A 120 2.75 -5.60 2.10
N SER A 121 3.49 -5.66 3.22
CA SER A 121 4.86 -5.12 3.33
C SER A 121 5.81 -6.05 4.08
N ALA A 122 5.42 -7.30 4.30
CA ALA A 122 6.25 -8.25 5.04
C ALA A 122 7.60 -8.48 4.34
N ASN A 123 8.70 -8.32 5.10
CA ASN A 123 10.00 -8.76 4.62
C ASN A 123 10.06 -10.30 4.52
N ARG A 124 11.10 -10.82 3.85
CA ARG A 124 11.25 -12.26 3.59
C ARG A 124 11.17 -13.13 4.86
N ALA A 125 11.71 -12.65 6.00
CA ALA A 125 11.68 -13.41 7.25
C ALA A 125 10.27 -13.45 7.85
N ALA A 126 9.58 -12.31 7.92
CA ALA A 126 8.20 -12.21 8.39
C ALA A 126 7.25 -13.01 7.50
N ASN A 127 7.46 -12.97 6.17
CA ASN A 127 6.65 -13.72 5.22
C ASN A 127 6.80 -15.24 5.42
N LYS A 128 8.02 -15.75 5.60
CA LYS A 128 8.24 -17.17 5.92
C LYS A 128 7.46 -17.63 7.16
N ILE A 129 7.38 -16.80 8.20
CA ILE A 129 6.59 -17.11 9.39
C ILE A 129 5.10 -17.13 9.05
N THR A 130 4.61 -16.18 8.25
CA THR A 130 3.22 -16.15 7.77
C THR A 130 2.84 -17.44 7.08
N LEU A 131 3.65 -17.88 6.12
CA LEU A 131 3.42 -19.12 5.37
C LEU A 131 3.50 -20.37 6.26
N ALA A 132 4.47 -20.44 7.18
CA ALA A 132 4.59 -21.52 8.14
C ALA A 132 3.39 -21.65 9.08
N LEU A 133 2.67 -20.56 9.34
CA LEU A 133 1.44 -20.52 10.14
C LEU A 133 0.16 -20.70 9.29
N GLY A 134 0.30 -21.15 8.04
CA GLY A 134 -0.80 -21.45 7.15
C GLY A 134 -1.40 -20.21 6.47
N GLY A 135 -0.67 -19.11 6.46
CA GLY A 135 -0.98 -17.99 5.55
C GLY A 135 -0.65 -18.37 4.11
N LYS A 136 -1.27 -17.70 3.17
CA LYS A 136 -1.08 -17.90 1.72
C LYS A 136 -0.60 -16.61 1.07
N GLU A 137 0.08 -16.73 -0.07
CA GLU A 137 0.64 -15.60 -0.82
C GLU A 137 -0.08 -15.49 -2.15
N LEU A 138 -0.45 -14.26 -2.54
CA LEU A 138 -0.99 -13.96 -3.86
C LEU A 138 0.13 -13.45 -4.77
N GLU A 139 0.36 -14.13 -5.89
CA GLU A 139 1.41 -13.78 -6.85
C GLU A 139 1.18 -12.40 -7.49
N THR A 140 -0.10 -12.05 -7.75
CA THR A 140 -0.47 -10.73 -8.28
C THR A 140 -0.10 -9.61 -7.31
N GLY A 141 -0.11 -9.85 -6.02
CA GLY A 141 0.29 -8.89 -4.99
C GLY A 141 1.77 -8.48 -5.03
N LYS A 142 2.61 -9.22 -5.75
CA LYS A 142 4.01 -8.86 -6.00
C LYS A 142 4.18 -7.90 -7.16
N LEU A 143 3.17 -7.74 -8.01
CA LEU A 143 3.27 -6.98 -9.23
C LEU A 143 3.10 -5.49 -8.96
N ARG A 144 3.92 -4.69 -9.61
CA ARG A 144 3.84 -3.23 -9.57
C ARG A 144 3.98 -2.68 -10.97
N LEU A 145 3.19 -1.69 -11.29
CA LEU A 145 3.38 -0.86 -12.47
C LEU A 145 4.44 0.19 -12.19
N MET A 146 5.35 0.38 -13.11
CA MET A 146 6.35 1.45 -13.06
C MET A 146 6.43 2.15 -14.41
N ASN A 147 6.35 3.49 -14.40
CA ASN A 147 6.67 4.33 -15.56
C ASN A 147 7.81 5.28 -15.20
N ILE A 148 8.90 5.20 -15.95
CA ILE A 148 10.08 6.03 -15.75
C ILE A 148 9.91 7.32 -16.57
N LEU A 149 9.84 8.44 -15.86
CA LEU A 149 9.63 9.77 -16.44
C LEU A 149 10.96 10.51 -16.73
N LYS A 150 12.00 10.27 -15.89
CA LYS A 150 13.32 10.89 -16.00
C LYS A 150 14.43 9.86 -15.85
N TYR A 151 14.93 9.33 -16.96
CA TYR A 151 15.94 8.27 -16.95
C TYR A 151 17.30 8.71 -16.38
N HIS A 152 17.72 9.96 -16.62
CA HIS A 152 19.04 10.43 -16.17
C HIS A 152 19.22 10.33 -14.64
N GLY A 153 18.18 10.64 -13.85
CA GLY A 153 18.23 10.52 -12.39
C GLY A 153 18.45 9.07 -11.93
N LEU A 154 17.68 8.15 -12.48
CA LEU A 154 17.79 6.72 -12.19
C LEU A 154 19.13 6.11 -12.61
N ILE A 155 19.65 6.49 -13.77
CA ILE A 155 20.97 6.04 -14.25
C ILE A 155 22.06 6.58 -13.34
N HIS A 156 22.00 7.87 -12.99
CA HIS A 156 22.96 8.48 -12.10
C HIS A 156 22.96 7.82 -10.71
N SER A 157 21.80 7.61 -10.12
CA SER A 157 21.65 6.94 -8.81
C SER A 157 22.30 5.54 -8.82
N ARG A 158 22.05 4.73 -9.85
CA ARG A 158 22.62 3.37 -9.97
C ARG A 158 24.12 3.34 -10.30
N LEU A 159 24.67 4.41 -10.85
CA LEU A 159 26.09 4.48 -11.25
C LEU A 159 26.95 5.16 -10.20
N LYS A 160 26.39 5.97 -9.30
CA LYS A 160 27.16 6.76 -8.30
C LYS A 160 28.07 5.89 -7.45
N ASP A 161 27.65 4.66 -7.13
CA ASP A 161 28.39 3.71 -6.29
C ASP A 161 29.38 2.84 -7.08
N LYS A 162 29.30 2.86 -8.44
CA LYS A 162 30.12 2.00 -9.32
C LYS A 162 31.17 2.74 -10.11
N ILE A 163 30.98 4.03 -10.32
CA ILE A 163 31.85 4.87 -11.18
C ILE A 163 32.05 6.22 -10.47
N SER A 164 33.24 6.81 -10.61
CA SER A 164 33.50 8.17 -10.10
C SER A 164 32.44 9.16 -10.64
N SER A 165 32.10 10.17 -9.84
CA SER A 165 30.97 11.07 -10.08
C SER A 165 30.98 11.80 -11.44
N GLY A 166 32.15 12.07 -12.01
CA GLY A 166 32.28 12.76 -13.31
C GLY A 166 31.79 11.91 -14.49
N PRO A 167 32.36 10.71 -14.74
CA PRO A 167 31.93 9.81 -15.81
C PRO A 167 30.48 9.32 -15.64
N ALA A 168 30.03 9.07 -14.41
CA ALA A 168 28.65 8.67 -14.13
C ALA A 168 27.64 9.73 -14.60
N LYS A 169 27.95 11.00 -14.41
CA LYS A 169 27.11 12.12 -14.86
C LYS A 169 27.02 12.23 -16.37
N VAL A 170 28.13 12.04 -17.09
CA VAL A 170 28.14 12.06 -18.55
C VAL A 170 27.36 10.87 -19.13
N VAL A 171 27.60 9.66 -18.64
CA VAL A 171 26.88 8.45 -19.06
C VAL A 171 25.38 8.57 -18.77
N SER A 172 24.99 9.17 -17.64
CA SER A 172 23.59 9.37 -17.29
C SER A 172 22.88 10.38 -18.21
N ILE A 173 23.58 11.45 -18.64
CA ILE A 173 23.03 12.44 -19.58
C ILE A 173 22.84 11.83 -20.96
N LEU A 174 23.86 11.15 -21.50
CA LEU A 174 23.78 10.50 -22.80
C LEU A 174 22.73 9.40 -22.87
N GLY A 175 22.72 8.52 -21.83
CA GLY A 175 21.71 7.48 -21.69
C GLY A 175 20.30 8.06 -21.54
N GLY A 176 20.14 9.11 -20.72
CA GLY A 176 18.88 9.81 -20.55
C GLY A 176 18.34 10.46 -21.83
N THR A 177 19.22 11.01 -22.65
CA THR A 177 18.85 11.60 -23.97
C THR A 177 18.40 10.52 -24.95
N PHE A 178 19.11 9.41 -25.03
CA PHE A 178 18.72 8.26 -25.84
C PHE A 178 17.36 7.71 -25.46
N PHE A 179 17.12 7.53 -24.16
CA PHE A 179 15.83 7.05 -23.66
C PHE A 179 14.70 8.07 -23.84
N LYS A 180 14.96 9.38 -23.74
CA LYS A 180 13.98 10.43 -24.08
C LYS A 180 13.54 10.34 -25.53
N MET A 181 14.49 10.17 -26.45
CA MET A 181 14.19 10.04 -27.86
C MET A 181 13.37 8.77 -28.15
N HIS A 182 13.72 7.67 -27.51
CA HIS A 182 12.98 6.42 -27.60
C HIS A 182 11.56 6.49 -26.98
N SER A 183 11.38 7.24 -25.89
CA SER A 183 10.04 7.45 -25.27
C SER A 183 9.20 8.43 -26.09
N ALA A 184 9.79 9.43 -26.71
CA ALA A 184 9.10 10.36 -27.61
C ALA A 184 8.57 9.67 -28.88
N LEU A 185 9.27 8.63 -29.35
CA LEU A 185 8.83 7.79 -30.49
C LEU A 185 7.67 6.85 -30.12
N ARG A 186 7.47 6.57 -28.82
CA ARG A 186 6.39 5.69 -28.33
C ARG A 186 5.10 6.42 -27.93
N GLY A 187 5.02 7.73 -28.16
CA GLY A 187 3.90 8.56 -27.73
C GLY A 187 4.00 8.86 -26.22
N ILE A 188 4.10 10.13 -25.86
CA ILE A 188 4.02 10.55 -24.47
C ILE A 188 2.56 10.38 -24.04
N PRO A 189 2.24 9.58 -23.01
CA PRO A 189 0.90 9.62 -22.41
C PRO A 189 0.67 11.07 -21.96
N GLY A 190 -0.42 11.68 -22.36
CA GLY A 190 -0.74 13.05 -21.96
C GLY A 190 -1.09 14.03 -23.09
N LYS A 191 -1.03 13.61 -24.36
CA LYS A 191 -1.54 14.41 -25.49
C LYS A 191 -3.01 14.12 -25.80
N ASP A 192 -3.58 13.04 -25.25
CA ASP A 192 -4.97 12.73 -25.51
C ASP A 192 -5.86 13.77 -24.86
N LYS A 193 -6.71 14.39 -25.68
CA LYS A 193 -7.82 15.19 -25.18
C LYS A 193 -8.67 14.26 -24.30
N MET A 194 -9.03 14.74 -23.10
CA MET A 194 -10.00 14.03 -22.28
C MET A 194 -11.21 13.68 -23.14
N ALA A 195 -11.67 12.45 -23.09
CA ALA A 195 -12.81 12.04 -23.88
C ALA A 195 -14.02 12.93 -23.59
N SER A 196 -14.86 13.18 -24.59
CA SER A 196 -15.98 14.08 -24.44
C SER A 196 -16.89 13.66 -23.29
N GLY A 197 -17.33 14.63 -22.49
CA GLY A 197 -18.22 14.41 -21.35
C GLY A 197 -17.51 13.98 -20.04
N TYR A 198 -16.20 13.76 -20.04
CA TYR A 198 -15.44 13.47 -18.82
C TYR A 198 -14.80 14.73 -18.22
N GLU A 199 -14.79 14.79 -16.89
CA GLU A 199 -14.18 15.88 -16.11
C GLU A 199 -13.40 15.30 -14.94
N MET A 200 -12.18 15.82 -14.68
CA MET A 200 -11.37 15.50 -13.50
C MET A 200 -11.42 16.64 -12.51
N ASN A 201 -12.00 16.41 -11.35
CA ASN A 201 -12.13 17.41 -10.29
C ASN A 201 -11.33 17.00 -9.05
N PRO A 202 -10.60 17.93 -8.39
CA PRO A 202 -9.97 17.65 -7.11
C PRO A 202 -11.04 17.46 -6.04
N VAL A 203 -10.80 16.49 -5.14
CA VAL A 203 -11.67 16.20 -4.02
C VAL A 203 -10.98 16.60 -2.72
N SER A 204 -11.62 17.42 -1.90
CA SER A 204 -11.16 17.78 -0.55
C SER A 204 -11.92 17.02 0.55
N MET A 205 -13.05 16.42 0.22
CA MET A 205 -13.87 15.59 1.11
C MET A 205 -14.74 14.67 0.27
N PHE A 206 -14.76 13.39 0.59
CA PHE A 206 -15.67 12.41 0.01
C PHE A 206 -17.02 12.47 0.74
N GLY A 207 -18.12 12.23 0.06
CA GLY A 207 -19.48 12.28 0.60
C GLY A 207 -20.43 11.36 -0.17
N GLU A 208 -21.75 11.58 -0.02
CA GLU A 208 -22.83 10.72 -0.47
C GLU A 208 -22.69 10.24 -1.94
N ARG A 209 -22.36 11.15 -2.89
CA ARG A 209 -22.16 10.75 -4.29
C ARG A 209 -21.03 9.73 -4.52
N HIS A 210 -20.05 9.68 -3.60
CA HIS A 210 -18.97 8.70 -3.64
C HIS A 210 -19.41 7.38 -3.01
N ASP A 211 -20.31 7.44 -2.02
CA ASP A 211 -20.96 6.25 -1.46
C ASP A 211 -21.88 5.61 -2.50
N ASP A 212 -22.65 6.42 -3.26
CA ASP A 212 -23.47 5.94 -4.35
C ASP A 212 -22.63 5.24 -5.43
N PHE A 213 -21.50 5.85 -5.81
CA PHE A 213 -20.53 5.25 -6.73
C PHE A 213 -19.96 3.94 -6.18
N TRP A 214 -19.55 3.92 -4.91
CA TRP A 214 -19.07 2.68 -4.29
C TRP A 214 -20.13 1.58 -4.30
N ASN A 215 -21.37 1.92 -3.93
CA ASN A 215 -22.48 0.97 -3.93
C ASN A 215 -22.77 0.41 -5.33
N GLU A 216 -22.62 1.25 -6.38
CA GLU A 216 -22.80 0.81 -7.79
C GLU A 216 -21.74 -0.22 -8.19
N ILE A 217 -20.46 -0.01 -7.82
CA ILE A 217 -19.33 -0.82 -8.30
C ILE A 217 -18.87 -1.91 -7.34
N SER A 218 -19.29 -1.88 -6.07
CA SER A 218 -18.80 -2.83 -5.04
C SER A 218 -19.07 -4.28 -5.40
N ALA A 219 -20.18 -4.57 -6.09
CA ALA A 219 -20.52 -5.90 -6.57
C ALA A 219 -19.57 -6.43 -7.68
N ASP A 220 -18.80 -5.56 -8.31
CA ASP A 220 -17.78 -5.95 -9.29
C ASP A 220 -16.57 -6.65 -8.65
N TYR A 221 -16.40 -6.49 -7.33
CA TYR A 221 -15.23 -6.95 -6.58
C TYR A 221 -15.64 -7.98 -5.52
N ASP A 222 -15.22 -9.23 -5.71
CA ASP A 222 -15.54 -10.32 -4.78
C ASP A 222 -14.91 -10.14 -3.41
N ILE A 223 -13.65 -9.67 -3.37
CA ILE A 223 -12.87 -9.44 -2.13
C ILE A 223 -12.14 -8.11 -2.24
N CYS A 224 -12.52 -7.15 -1.44
CA CYS A 224 -11.83 -5.85 -1.37
C CYS A 224 -12.11 -5.12 -0.06
N VAL A 225 -11.25 -4.18 0.30
CA VAL A 225 -11.52 -3.25 1.40
C VAL A 225 -12.68 -2.33 0.98
N ILE A 226 -13.60 -2.03 1.90
CA ILE A 226 -14.72 -1.12 1.65
C ILE A 226 -14.19 0.28 1.35
N ARG A 227 -14.69 0.91 0.27
CA ARG A 227 -14.27 2.24 -0.20
C ARG A 227 -15.38 3.28 -0.13
N ASN A 228 -16.15 3.25 0.96
CA ASN A 228 -17.13 4.30 1.21
C ASN A 228 -16.44 5.63 1.59
N SER A 229 -17.20 6.72 1.58
CA SER A 229 -16.71 8.06 1.89
C SER A 229 -15.99 8.15 3.23
N ARG A 230 -16.47 7.41 4.24
CA ARG A 230 -15.88 7.37 5.59
C ARG A 230 -14.46 6.79 5.55
N TYR A 231 -14.25 5.65 4.85
CA TYR A 231 -12.93 5.06 4.65
C TYR A 231 -12.02 5.97 3.84
N LEU A 232 -12.51 6.50 2.70
CA LEU A 232 -11.72 7.33 1.80
C LEU A 232 -11.27 8.64 2.47
N ASN A 233 -12.13 9.26 3.29
CA ASN A 233 -11.78 10.45 4.05
C ASN A 233 -10.70 10.14 5.10
N TRP A 234 -10.86 9.10 5.88
CA TRP A 234 -9.85 8.67 6.83
C TRP A 234 -8.54 8.38 6.13
N ARG A 235 -8.57 7.58 5.07
CA ARG A 235 -7.40 7.04 4.41
C ARG A 235 -6.58 8.07 3.66
N TYR A 236 -7.24 9.00 2.96
CA TYR A 236 -6.57 9.90 2.04
C TYR A 236 -6.65 11.38 2.43
N ILE A 237 -7.74 11.84 3.03
CA ILE A 237 -7.91 13.26 3.39
C ILE A 237 -7.33 13.54 4.77
N GLN A 238 -7.55 12.65 5.74
CA GLN A 238 -7.14 12.81 7.13
C GLN A 238 -5.75 12.21 7.41
N TYR A 239 -5.04 11.75 6.37
CA TYR A 239 -3.67 11.26 6.52
C TYR A 239 -2.78 12.32 7.18
N PRO A 240 -2.07 11.98 8.29
CA PRO A 240 -1.43 12.99 9.15
C PRO A 240 -0.11 13.56 8.61
N PHE A 241 0.46 12.95 7.55
CA PHE A 241 1.76 13.34 7.01
C PHE A 241 1.69 13.55 5.51
N GLY A 242 2.23 14.68 5.07
CA GLY A 242 2.19 15.04 3.67
C GLY A 242 0.76 15.28 3.16
N LYS A 243 0.64 15.57 1.88
CA LYS A 243 -0.64 15.80 1.23
C LYS A 243 -0.88 14.73 0.18
N ILE A 244 -1.81 13.84 0.45
CA ILE A 244 -2.36 12.96 -0.59
C ILE A 244 -3.28 13.81 -1.45
N GLN A 245 -3.04 13.80 -2.76
CA GLN A 245 -3.88 14.48 -3.72
C GLN A 245 -4.95 13.50 -4.21
N THR A 246 -6.20 13.96 -4.21
CA THR A 246 -7.36 13.15 -4.55
C THR A 246 -8.20 13.82 -5.62
N TRP A 247 -8.72 13.01 -6.55
CA TRP A 247 -9.62 13.46 -7.62
C TRP A 247 -10.76 12.47 -7.82
N GLU A 248 -11.86 13.00 -8.31
CA GLU A 248 -12.94 12.25 -8.91
C GLU A 248 -12.94 12.43 -10.42
N LEU A 249 -13.29 11.39 -11.13
CA LEU A 249 -13.62 11.42 -12.54
C LEU A 249 -15.12 11.44 -12.68
N LEU A 250 -15.65 12.47 -13.31
CA LEU A 250 -17.07 12.59 -13.65
C LEU A 250 -17.31 12.28 -15.13
N HIS A 251 -18.42 11.64 -15.43
CA HIS A 251 -19.01 11.54 -16.76
C HIS A 251 -20.49 11.87 -16.64
N GLU A 252 -20.95 12.88 -17.39
CA GLU A 252 -22.32 13.40 -17.28
C GLU A 252 -22.75 13.67 -15.83
N LYS A 253 -21.88 14.30 -15.04
CA LYS A 253 -22.04 14.64 -13.62
C LYS A 253 -22.08 13.46 -12.63
N LYS A 254 -21.99 12.21 -13.10
CA LYS A 254 -21.87 11.02 -12.23
C LYS A 254 -20.41 10.65 -12.00
N VAL A 255 -20.09 10.23 -10.79
CA VAL A 255 -18.76 9.69 -10.47
C VAL A 255 -18.55 8.38 -11.24
N ARG A 256 -17.43 8.27 -11.94
CA ARG A 256 -17.01 7.09 -12.70
C ARG A 256 -15.65 6.54 -12.23
N GLY A 257 -14.96 7.28 -11.40
CA GLY A 257 -13.70 6.83 -10.85
C GLY A 257 -13.13 7.77 -9.81
N LEU A 258 -12.23 7.24 -8.98
CA LEU A 258 -11.50 7.97 -7.95
C LEU A 258 -10.01 7.71 -8.09
N LEU A 259 -9.21 8.74 -7.86
CA LEU A 259 -7.76 8.69 -7.91
C LEU A 259 -7.18 9.29 -6.63
N ALA A 260 -6.21 8.60 -6.02
CA ALA A 260 -5.38 9.16 -4.97
C ALA A 260 -3.90 8.98 -5.30
N VAL A 261 -3.10 10.03 -5.20
CA VAL A 261 -1.65 9.97 -5.40
C VAL A 261 -0.89 10.64 -4.28
N HIS A 262 0.29 10.10 -3.98
CA HIS A 262 1.24 10.67 -3.05
C HIS A 262 2.56 10.96 -3.76
N HIS A 263 3.11 12.15 -3.54
CA HIS A 263 4.43 12.54 -4.05
C HIS A 263 5.46 12.44 -2.93
N SER A 264 6.55 11.73 -3.17
CA SER A 264 7.57 11.49 -2.17
C SER A 264 8.97 11.44 -2.77
N ILE A 265 9.96 11.17 -1.92
CA ILE A 265 11.37 11.00 -2.27
C ILE A 265 11.80 9.64 -1.75
N ASP A 266 12.44 8.84 -2.61
CA ASP A 266 12.95 7.53 -2.23
C ASP A 266 14.34 7.61 -1.55
N GLU A 267 14.85 6.45 -1.12
CA GLU A 267 16.17 6.32 -0.45
C GLU A 267 17.34 6.84 -1.30
N ASP A 268 17.17 6.85 -2.61
CA ASP A 268 18.15 7.40 -3.56
C ASP A 268 17.99 8.90 -3.82
N SER A 269 17.13 9.58 -3.06
CA SER A 269 16.77 11.00 -3.23
C SER A 269 16.08 11.30 -4.56
N LEU A 270 15.45 10.32 -5.18
CA LEU A 270 14.67 10.49 -6.39
C LEU A 270 13.21 10.82 -6.03
N LYS A 271 12.69 11.90 -6.59
CA LYS A 271 11.26 12.20 -6.49
C LYS A 271 10.45 11.15 -7.22
N PHE A 272 9.43 10.62 -6.60
CA PHE A 272 8.50 9.70 -7.23
C PHE A 272 7.04 10.01 -6.88
N THR A 273 6.13 9.42 -7.64
CA THR A 273 4.71 9.47 -7.37
C THR A 273 4.20 8.06 -7.15
N ALA A 274 3.56 7.80 -6.04
CA ALA A 274 2.81 6.57 -5.79
C ALA A 274 1.33 6.81 -6.08
N VAL A 275 0.73 6.00 -6.94
CA VAL A 275 -0.72 5.95 -7.11
C VAL A 275 -1.25 5.03 -6.01
N LEU A 276 -1.91 5.62 -5.04
CA LEU A 276 -2.44 4.90 -3.88
C LEU A 276 -3.78 4.25 -4.17
N GLU A 277 -4.57 4.86 -5.05
CA GLU A 277 -5.89 4.38 -5.44
C GLU A 277 -6.22 4.75 -6.88
N THR A 278 -6.80 3.79 -7.60
CA THR A 278 -7.48 3.98 -8.88
C THR A 278 -8.77 3.17 -8.86
N LEU A 279 -9.80 3.68 -8.21
CA LEU A 279 -11.08 3.00 -8.09
C LEU A 279 -11.97 3.30 -9.30
N VAL A 280 -12.38 2.26 -10.03
CA VAL A 280 -13.30 2.32 -11.19
C VAL A 280 -14.20 1.10 -11.18
N GLY A 281 -15.29 1.07 -11.94
CA GLY A 281 -16.01 -0.17 -12.23
C GLY A 281 -15.06 -1.16 -12.94
N ARG A 282 -15.13 -2.45 -12.62
CA ARG A 282 -14.13 -3.47 -13.04
C ARG A 282 -13.88 -3.50 -14.56
N ASN A 283 -14.90 -3.19 -15.34
CA ASN A 283 -14.83 -3.20 -16.81
C ASN A 283 -14.74 -1.78 -17.40
N ASP A 284 -14.64 -0.73 -16.59
CA ASP A 284 -14.56 0.65 -17.09
C ASP A 284 -13.10 1.02 -17.44
N GLN A 285 -12.63 0.40 -18.52
CA GLN A 285 -11.28 0.61 -19.04
C GLN A 285 -11.02 2.08 -19.40
N GLN A 286 -12.05 2.79 -19.88
CA GLN A 286 -11.93 4.20 -20.26
C GLN A 286 -11.70 5.09 -19.04
N ALA A 287 -12.41 4.86 -17.95
CA ALA A 287 -12.21 5.57 -16.70
C ALA A 287 -10.78 5.31 -16.16
N LEU A 288 -10.33 4.05 -16.17
CA LEU A 288 -8.99 3.68 -15.72
C LEU A 288 -7.90 4.36 -16.56
N ASP A 289 -8.05 4.44 -17.90
CA ASP A 289 -7.13 5.16 -18.80
C ASP A 289 -7.02 6.63 -18.42
N ILE A 290 -8.14 7.29 -18.16
CA ILE A 290 -8.19 8.71 -17.81
C ILE A 290 -7.49 8.93 -16.46
N LEU A 291 -7.77 8.09 -15.45
CA LEU A 291 -7.16 8.20 -14.13
C LEU A 291 -5.64 8.00 -14.18
N LEU A 292 -5.16 6.95 -14.85
CA LEU A 292 -3.72 6.68 -14.97
C LEU A 292 -3.00 7.78 -15.77
N ASN A 293 -3.59 8.28 -16.84
CA ASN A 293 -3.04 9.42 -17.58
C ASN A 293 -2.99 10.69 -16.73
N HIS A 294 -4.02 10.94 -15.90
CA HIS A 294 -4.02 12.07 -14.97
C HIS A 294 -2.92 11.92 -13.91
N ALA A 295 -2.74 10.73 -13.35
CA ALA A 295 -1.67 10.43 -12.39
C ALA A 295 -0.29 10.69 -13.01
N VAL A 296 -0.05 10.27 -14.27
CA VAL A 296 1.20 10.55 -14.99
C VAL A 296 1.41 12.05 -15.19
N LYS A 297 0.36 12.80 -15.57
CA LYS A 297 0.44 14.28 -15.70
C LYS A 297 0.77 14.94 -14.37
N SER A 298 0.16 14.50 -13.26
CA SER A 298 0.46 14.97 -11.91
C SER A 298 1.92 14.69 -11.53
N ALA A 299 2.41 13.47 -11.80
CA ALA A 299 3.80 13.09 -11.54
C ALA A 299 4.81 13.96 -12.34
N ILE A 300 4.54 14.22 -13.62
CA ILE A 300 5.37 15.10 -14.47
C ILE A 300 5.38 16.52 -13.90
N LYS A 301 4.21 17.06 -13.53
CA LYS A 301 4.08 18.41 -12.94
C LYS A 301 4.84 18.52 -11.62
N ASN A 302 4.82 17.47 -10.80
CA ASN A 302 5.59 17.42 -9.55
C ASN A 302 7.09 17.25 -9.75
N GLY A 303 7.54 16.94 -10.99
CA GLY A 303 8.94 16.72 -11.30
C GLY A 303 9.45 15.33 -10.92
N SER A 304 8.58 14.36 -10.73
CA SER A 304 8.92 12.98 -10.39
C SER A 304 9.83 12.32 -11.42
N HIS A 305 10.71 11.45 -10.97
CA HIS A 305 11.59 10.64 -11.81
C HIS A 305 10.87 9.39 -12.32
N TYR A 306 9.96 8.86 -11.51
CA TYR A 306 9.12 7.73 -11.88
C TYR A 306 7.77 7.78 -11.14
N ILE A 307 6.82 6.99 -11.62
CA ILE A 307 5.51 6.78 -11.00
C ILE A 307 5.27 5.28 -10.86
N THR A 308 4.65 4.90 -9.75
CA THR A 308 4.25 3.51 -9.46
C THR A 308 2.75 3.42 -9.21
N ALA A 309 2.16 2.28 -9.57
CA ALA A 309 0.76 1.93 -9.32
C ALA A 309 0.62 0.41 -9.18
N ASP A 310 -0.53 -0.05 -8.71
CA ASP A 310 -0.90 -1.46 -8.77
C ASP A 310 -1.64 -1.77 -10.08
N PRO A 311 -1.44 -2.95 -10.67
CA PRO A 311 -2.20 -3.36 -11.84
C PRO A 311 -3.60 -3.85 -11.46
N HIS A 312 -4.65 -3.33 -12.08
CA HIS A 312 -6.02 -3.85 -11.96
C HIS A 312 -6.18 -5.21 -12.64
N ASP A 313 -5.55 -5.37 -13.81
CA ASP A 313 -5.51 -6.62 -14.57
C ASP A 313 -4.05 -6.96 -14.89
N PRO A 314 -3.36 -7.71 -14.00
CA PRO A 314 -1.97 -8.05 -14.21
C PRO A 314 -1.72 -8.99 -15.40
N GLN A 315 -2.76 -9.63 -15.94
CA GLN A 315 -2.65 -10.52 -17.10
C GLN A 315 -2.62 -9.76 -18.43
N ASN A 316 -2.85 -8.43 -18.40
CA ASN A 316 -2.82 -7.58 -19.59
C ASN A 316 -1.64 -6.57 -19.58
N PRO A 317 -0.38 -7.04 -19.65
CA PRO A 317 0.79 -6.16 -19.58
C PRO A 317 0.89 -5.21 -20.78
N GLU A 318 0.33 -5.58 -21.94
CA GLU A 318 0.35 -4.76 -23.15
C GLU A 318 -0.51 -3.51 -23.00
N TYR A 319 -1.63 -3.63 -22.29
CA TYR A 319 -2.45 -2.49 -21.94
C TYR A 319 -1.66 -1.42 -21.18
N TYR A 320 -0.98 -1.80 -20.11
CA TYR A 320 -0.17 -0.87 -19.31
C TYR A 320 1.02 -0.33 -20.08
N ARG A 321 1.60 -1.12 -20.99
CA ARG A 321 2.71 -0.69 -21.83
C ARG A 321 2.32 0.44 -22.76
N ARG A 322 1.07 0.46 -23.28
CA ARG A 322 0.55 1.57 -24.09
C ARG A 322 0.46 2.87 -23.28
N LEU A 323 0.19 2.79 -21.99
CA LEU A 323 0.18 3.93 -21.06
C LEU A 323 1.59 4.30 -20.55
N GLY A 324 2.64 3.65 -21.04
CA GLY A 324 4.03 3.90 -20.65
C GLY A 324 4.49 3.15 -19.43
N PHE A 325 3.63 2.35 -18.79
CA PHE A 325 4.00 1.53 -17.65
C PHE A 325 4.60 0.19 -18.06
N ARG A 326 5.39 -0.37 -17.16
CA ARG A 326 5.86 -1.76 -17.23
C ARG A 326 5.57 -2.44 -15.92
N ILE A 327 5.11 -3.68 -15.99
CA ILE A 327 4.95 -4.54 -14.82
C ILE A 327 6.35 -4.92 -14.31
N ARG A 328 6.53 -4.78 -13.01
CA ARG A 328 7.73 -5.20 -12.26
C ARG A 328 7.30 -6.10 -11.13
N THR A 329 8.11 -7.12 -10.87
CA THR A 329 7.94 -7.96 -9.69
C THR A 329 8.70 -7.31 -8.53
N SER A 330 8.02 -7.15 -7.40
CA SER A 330 8.63 -6.72 -6.14
C SER A 330 9.00 -7.95 -5.32
N GLU A 331 10.28 -8.07 -4.96
CA GLU A 331 10.73 -9.15 -4.06
C GLU A 331 10.42 -8.84 -2.57
N TYR A 332 10.07 -7.59 -2.26
CA TYR A 332 10.01 -7.09 -0.88
C TYR A 332 8.59 -6.83 -0.36
N SER A 333 7.56 -7.06 -1.14
CA SER A 333 6.19 -6.74 -0.74
C SER A 333 5.19 -7.79 -1.23
N PRO A 334 5.32 -9.04 -0.78
CA PRO A 334 4.30 -10.03 -1.10
C PRO A 334 3.01 -9.66 -0.41
N PHE A 335 1.90 -9.73 -1.13
CA PHE A 335 0.58 -9.71 -0.51
C PHE A 335 0.32 -11.12 0.04
N THR A 336 0.10 -11.21 1.35
CA THR A 336 -0.25 -12.46 1.99
C THR A 336 -1.56 -12.32 2.75
N TYR A 337 -2.31 -13.39 2.85
CA TYR A 337 -3.51 -13.45 3.65
C TYR A 337 -3.58 -14.71 4.51
N LYS A 338 -4.38 -14.66 5.56
CA LYS A 338 -4.80 -15.81 6.37
C LYS A 338 -6.31 -15.70 6.59
N ASN A 339 -7.03 -16.67 6.05
CA ASN A 339 -8.45 -16.82 6.28
C ASN A 339 -8.69 -17.64 7.55
N ASN A 340 -9.50 -17.12 8.45
CA ASN A 340 -10.00 -17.79 9.65
C ASN A 340 -11.55 -17.74 9.72
N SER A 341 -12.20 -17.27 8.63
CA SER A 341 -13.65 -17.25 8.52
C SER A 341 -14.21 -18.62 8.17
N GLU A 342 -15.54 -18.75 8.16
CA GLU A 342 -16.24 -19.95 7.72
C GLU A 342 -16.29 -20.10 6.18
N ILE A 343 -15.78 -19.12 5.43
CA ILE A 343 -15.71 -19.15 3.96
C ILE A 343 -14.56 -20.06 3.54
N ASP A 344 -14.83 -20.93 2.58
CA ASP A 344 -13.82 -21.89 2.08
C ASP A 344 -12.59 -21.18 1.53
N ASP A 345 -11.42 -21.70 1.86
CA ASP A 345 -10.12 -21.15 1.44
C ASP A 345 -9.97 -21.04 -0.07
N SER A 346 -10.58 -21.96 -0.85
CA SER A 346 -10.52 -21.92 -2.32
C SER A 346 -11.14 -20.66 -2.90
N PHE A 347 -12.05 -20.00 -2.18
CA PHE A 347 -12.59 -18.71 -2.58
C PHE A 347 -11.54 -17.61 -2.53
N PHE A 348 -10.71 -17.60 -1.48
CA PHE A 348 -9.62 -16.63 -1.30
C PHE A 348 -8.39 -16.96 -2.16
N ASP A 349 -8.21 -18.21 -2.57
CA ASP A 349 -7.08 -18.64 -3.41
C ASP A 349 -7.17 -18.14 -4.86
N ASP A 350 -8.37 -17.79 -5.33
CA ASP A 350 -8.55 -17.22 -6.66
C ASP A 350 -8.17 -15.74 -6.67
N GLU A 351 -6.96 -15.44 -7.12
CA GLU A 351 -6.41 -14.08 -7.16
C GLU A 351 -7.24 -13.08 -7.95
N ARG A 352 -8.03 -13.54 -8.92
CA ARG A 352 -8.89 -12.69 -9.75
C ARG A 352 -10.06 -12.09 -8.96
N ARG A 353 -10.36 -12.64 -7.79
CA ARG A 353 -11.42 -12.16 -6.89
C ARG A 353 -10.97 -10.98 -6.05
N TRP A 354 -9.66 -10.81 -5.88
CA TRP A 354 -9.12 -9.76 -5.06
C TRP A 354 -8.98 -8.44 -5.80
N TYR A 355 -9.39 -7.38 -5.15
CA TYR A 355 -8.98 -6.03 -5.48
C TYR A 355 -8.32 -5.40 -4.26
N PHE A 356 -7.11 -4.94 -4.46
CA PHE A 356 -6.40 -4.12 -3.49
C PHE A 356 -5.54 -3.08 -4.21
N SER A 357 -5.23 -2.01 -3.50
CA SER A 357 -4.41 -0.92 -3.98
C SER A 357 -3.27 -0.66 -3.00
N LEU A 358 -2.26 0.09 -3.40
CA LEU A 358 -1.22 0.56 -2.48
C LEU A 358 -1.81 1.26 -1.25
N GLY A 359 -2.98 1.87 -1.43
CA GLY A 359 -3.74 2.49 -0.36
C GLY A 359 -4.17 1.54 0.75
N ASP A 360 -4.38 0.25 0.50
CA ASP A 360 -4.83 -0.71 1.51
C ASP A 360 -3.70 -1.17 2.44
N GLY A 361 -2.44 -1.01 2.03
CA GLY A 361 -1.29 -1.44 2.79
C GLY A 361 -0.74 -0.41 3.77
N ASP A 362 0.28 -0.82 4.49
CA ASP A 362 1.04 0.06 5.40
C ASP A 362 2.20 0.79 4.69
N ILE A 363 2.53 0.43 3.45
CA ILE A 363 3.65 1.01 2.67
C ILE A 363 3.49 2.53 2.50
N CYS A 364 2.27 3.02 2.33
CA CYS A 364 2.02 4.45 2.18
C CYS A 364 2.31 5.28 3.45
N TYR A 365 2.54 4.64 4.60
CA TYR A 365 2.87 5.32 5.85
C TYR A 365 4.34 5.75 5.97
N TYR A 366 5.19 5.24 5.09
CA TYR A 366 6.64 5.46 5.15
C TYR A 366 7.17 6.35 4.03
N PHE A 367 6.26 6.99 3.27
CA PHE A 367 6.60 7.87 2.15
C PHE A 367 6.89 9.31 2.61
N GLU A 368 7.80 9.52 3.56
CA GLU A 368 8.31 10.85 3.93
C GLU A 368 9.81 10.95 3.83
#